data_4454d22ada1c730939251bcc9256d2f1
#
_entry.id   4454d22ada1c730939251bcc9256d2f1
#
_cell.length_a   1.000
_cell.length_b   1.000
_cell.length_c   1.000
_cell.angle_alpha   90.00
_cell.angle_beta   90.00
_cell.angle_gamma   90.00
#
_symmetry.space_group_name_H-M   'P 1'
#
loop_
_entity.id
_entity.type
_entity.pdbx_description
1 polymer ?
#
loop_
_entity_poly.entity_id
_entity_poly.type
_entity_poly.pdbx_seq_one_letter_code
_entity_poly.pdbx_strand_id
1 'polypeptide(L)'
;MKRIFALVLAVAMMLTALTSCGGREKFDMTTVHNLSDLSGATIAAQAGTFHLEALTAQTTGVTIREYSDFTQLLIALNSGVIDGYVAEEPTAYAVIAQNPNLAYIPLQNNVNGFTASDADTGIAVAFQNGSPLVPDVNIVLSRIDAATREALMQQVVRMSANPDVALGENLALTSNGTVTSNITLKIAMECSYAPFNWSQTTDANGAVKIANGDLYANGYDVQIAKYIAAELGVNLEIYAVDWESLISGVQAGTYDGIIAGMSPTAEREAQVDFTDCYYNSNLVIIYKK
;
A
#
# COMPACT_ATOMS: atom_id res chain seq x y z
N MET A 1 23.78 -54.89 30.22
CA MET A 1 24.05 -54.59 28.81
C MET A 1 22.82 -54.13 28.04
N LYS A 2 21.65 -54.77 28.09
CA LYS A 2 20.44 -54.33 27.36
C LYS A 2 19.87 -52.96 27.75
N ARG A 3 20.03 -52.53 29.00
CA ARG A 3 19.54 -51.19 29.48
C ARG A 3 20.44 -50.02 29.09
N ILE A 4 21.75 -50.28 28.89
CA ILE A 4 22.70 -49.26 28.45
C ILE A 4 22.55 -48.97 26.95
N PHE A 5 22.24 -50.02 26.15
CA PHE A 5 21.98 -49.86 24.72
C PHE A 5 20.70 -49.05 24.42
N ALA A 6 19.65 -49.21 25.26
CA ALA A 6 18.41 -48.45 25.10
C ALA A 6 18.60 -46.94 25.43
N LEU A 7 19.48 -46.62 26.41
CA LEU A 7 19.75 -45.21 26.76
C LEU A 7 20.60 -44.52 25.70
N VAL A 8 21.55 -45.21 25.08
CA VAL A 8 22.39 -44.66 24.00
C VAL A 8 21.57 -44.41 22.73
N LEU A 9 20.60 -45.30 22.41
CA LEU A 9 19.71 -45.11 21.27
C LEU A 9 18.71 -43.93 21.47
N ALA A 10 18.21 -43.73 22.71
CA ALA A 10 17.32 -42.60 23.04
C ALA A 10 18.05 -41.26 22.98
N VAL A 11 19.31 -41.18 23.42
CA VAL A 11 20.13 -39.99 23.32
C VAL A 11 20.51 -39.66 21.87
N ALA A 12 20.80 -40.70 21.05
CA ALA A 12 21.08 -40.52 19.62
C ALA A 12 19.84 -40.00 18.85
N MET A 13 18.61 -40.47 19.20
CA MET A 13 17.38 -39.93 18.60
C MET A 13 17.02 -38.50 19.07
N MET A 14 17.39 -38.10 20.28
CA MET A 14 17.20 -36.74 20.74
C MET A 14 18.20 -35.75 20.10
N LEU A 15 19.43 -36.20 19.78
CA LEU A 15 20.39 -35.33 19.08
C LEU A 15 20.01 -35.08 17.59
N THR A 16 19.31 -36.02 16.93
CA THR A 16 18.85 -35.82 15.55
C THR A 16 17.60 -34.96 15.46
N ALA A 17 16.83 -34.82 16.55
CA ALA A 17 15.67 -33.93 16.60
C ALA A 17 16.05 -32.44 16.81
N LEU A 18 17.27 -32.13 17.23
CA LEU A 18 17.77 -30.79 17.44
C LEU A 18 18.40 -30.13 16.19
N THR A 19 18.61 -30.89 15.12
CA THR A 19 19.14 -30.37 13.85
C THR A 19 18.04 -30.00 12.82
N SER A 20 16.76 -30.12 13.17
CA SER A 20 15.63 -29.82 12.29
C SER A 20 15.03 -28.40 12.48
N CYS A 21 15.74 -27.49 13.15
CA CYS A 21 15.50 -26.06 12.99
C CYS A 21 16.48 -25.53 11.91
N GLY A 22 16.43 -26.09 10.72
CA GLY A 22 17.01 -25.51 9.52
C GLY A 22 16.22 -24.24 9.19
N GLY A 23 16.61 -23.10 9.77
CA GLY A 23 16.16 -21.82 9.29
C GLY A 23 16.43 -21.78 7.79
N ARG A 24 15.45 -21.33 7.00
CA ARG A 24 15.66 -21.10 5.57
C ARG A 24 16.94 -20.27 5.39
N GLU A 25 17.82 -20.70 4.48
CA GLU A 25 18.98 -19.89 4.12
C GLU A 25 18.47 -18.52 3.62
N LYS A 26 18.93 -17.44 4.28
CA LYS A 26 18.46 -16.10 3.98
C LYS A 26 19.06 -15.64 2.67
N PHE A 27 18.23 -15.20 1.73
CA PHE A 27 18.68 -14.64 0.47
C PHE A 27 19.34 -13.26 0.69
N ASP A 28 20.46 -13.01 0.03
CA ASP A 28 21.17 -11.74 0.14
C ASP A 28 20.57 -10.70 -0.82
N MET A 29 19.60 -9.92 -0.32
CA MET A 29 18.92 -8.89 -1.09
C MET A 29 19.82 -7.70 -1.47
N THR A 30 21.01 -7.56 -0.87
CA THR A 30 21.94 -6.48 -1.21
C THR A 30 22.62 -6.66 -2.56
N THR A 31 22.56 -7.86 -3.11
CA THR A 31 23.12 -8.20 -4.43
C THR A 31 22.15 -7.98 -5.60
N VAL A 32 20.90 -7.64 -5.30
CA VAL A 32 19.85 -7.46 -6.30
C VAL A 32 19.91 -6.07 -6.92
N HIS A 33 20.03 -6.00 -8.23
CA HIS A 33 20.07 -4.75 -9.01
C HIS A 33 18.99 -4.69 -10.11
N ASN A 34 18.38 -5.84 -10.43
CA ASN A 34 17.31 -5.98 -11.40
C ASN A 34 16.43 -7.20 -11.04
N LEU A 35 15.29 -7.37 -11.70
CA LEU A 35 14.34 -8.44 -11.38
C LEU A 35 14.91 -9.84 -11.57
N SER A 36 15.83 -10.07 -12.51
CA SER A 36 16.40 -11.40 -12.74
C SER A 36 17.31 -11.86 -11.59
N ASP A 37 17.83 -10.95 -10.78
CA ASP A 37 18.70 -11.27 -9.65
C ASP A 37 17.90 -11.84 -8.45
N LEU A 38 16.57 -11.78 -8.49
CA LEU A 38 15.68 -12.30 -7.43
C LEU A 38 15.55 -13.83 -7.43
N SER A 39 16.13 -14.53 -8.40
CA SER A 39 16.02 -15.99 -8.47
C SER A 39 16.54 -16.67 -7.19
N GLY A 40 15.72 -17.48 -6.53
CA GLY A 40 15.98 -18.10 -5.23
C GLY A 40 15.43 -17.32 -4.03
N ALA A 41 15.06 -16.06 -4.18
CA ALA A 41 14.44 -15.27 -3.11
C ALA A 41 12.98 -15.69 -2.85
N THR A 42 12.47 -15.35 -1.66
CA THR A 42 11.04 -15.40 -1.34
C THR A 42 10.52 -13.96 -1.27
N ILE A 43 9.76 -13.57 -2.26
CA ILE A 43 9.21 -12.22 -2.38
C ILE A 43 7.69 -12.27 -2.21
N ALA A 44 7.13 -11.27 -1.57
CA ALA A 44 5.69 -11.18 -1.34
C ALA A 44 5.08 -9.96 -2.00
N ALA A 45 3.76 -10.01 -2.18
CA ALA A 45 2.94 -8.88 -2.56
C ALA A 45 1.54 -8.99 -1.92
N GLN A 46 0.79 -7.90 -1.92
CA GLN A 46 -0.59 -7.93 -1.47
C GLN A 46 -1.46 -8.65 -2.52
N ALA A 47 -2.36 -9.50 -2.05
CA ALA A 47 -3.32 -10.22 -2.90
C ALA A 47 -4.24 -9.24 -3.68
N GLY A 48 -4.61 -9.61 -4.90
CA GLY A 48 -5.50 -8.80 -5.75
C GLY A 48 -4.92 -7.45 -6.19
N THR A 49 -3.57 -7.31 -6.23
CA THR A 49 -2.90 -6.09 -6.68
C THR A 49 -2.07 -6.34 -7.94
N PHE A 50 -1.83 -5.26 -8.70
CA PHE A 50 -0.88 -5.29 -9.81
C PHE A 50 0.54 -5.70 -9.35
N HIS A 51 0.92 -5.41 -8.11
CA HIS A 51 2.19 -5.86 -7.52
C HIS A 51 2.35 -7.38 -7.61
N LEU A 52 1.32 -8.13 -7.24
CA LEU A 52 1.32 -9.59 -7.28
C LEU A 52 1.34 -10.12 -8.71
N GLU A 53 0.54 -9.51 -9.59
CA GLU A 53 0.48 -9.86 -11.01
C GLU A 53 1.83 -9.66 -11.68
N ALA A 54 2.43 -8.47 -11.52
CA ALA A 54 3.74 -8.14 -12.08
C ALA A 54 4.85 -9.06 -11.54
N LEU A 55 4.85 -9.30 -10.22
CA LEU A 55 5.80 -10.21 -9.58
C LEU A 55 5.68 -11.63 -10.16
N THR A 56 4.46 -12.13 -10.32
CA THR A 56 4.19 -13.47 -10.83
C THR A 56 4.55 -13.62 -12.31
N ALA A 57 4.20 -12.63 -13.12
CA ALA A 57 4.38 -12.69 -14.56
C ALA A 57 5.82 -12.40 -15.00
N GLN A 58 6.58 -11.60 -14.22
CA GLN A 58 7.84 -11.03 -14.68
C GLN A 58 9.08 -11.55 -13.95
N THR A 59 8.91 -12.45 -12.96
CA THR A 59 10.04 -13.07 -12.25
C THR A 59 10.10 -14.57 -12.49
N THR A 60 11.31 -15.14 -12.42
CA THR A 60 11.54 -16.58 -12.54
C THR A 60 12.41 -17.09 -11.41
N GLY A 61 12.10 -18.29 -10.89
CA GLY A 61 12.85 -18.88 -9.79
C GLY A 61 12.61 -18.20 -8.42
N VAL A 62 11.63 -17.33 -8.32
CA VAL A 62 11.22 -16.66 -7.08
C VAL A 62 10.12 -17.46 -6.40
N THR A 63 10.21 -17.63 -5.08
CA THR A 63 9.09 -18.14 -4.27
C THR A 63 8.16 -16.98 -3.92
N ILE A 64 6.96 -16.97 -4.48
CA ILE A 64 5.99 -15.89 -4.28
C ILE A 64 5.07 -16.21 -3.11
N ARG A 65 4.80 -15.22 -2.26
CA ARG A 65 3.82 -15.28 -1.17
C ARG A 65 2.85 -14.12 -1.26
N GLU A 66 1.61 -14.40 -0.84
CA GLU A 66 0.51 -13.44 -0.86
C GLU A 66 0.08 -13.12 0.57
N TYR A 67 -0.25 -11.85 0.82
CA TYR A 67 -0.78 -11.38 2.09
C TYR A 67 -1.96 -10.44 1.84
N SER A 68 -2.86 -10.31 2.80
CA SER A 68 -4.08 -9.51 2.64
C SER A 68 -3.83 -8.00 2.68
N ASP A 69 -2.77 -7.57 3.37
CA ASP A 69 -2.48 -6.14 3.59
C ASP A 69 -0.98 -5.87 3.84
N PHE A 70 -0.58 -4.58 3.77
CA PHE A 70 0.81 -4.16 3.95
C PHE A 70 1.31 -4.33 5.38
N THR A 71 0.44 -4.34 6.39
CA THR A 71 0.83 -4.62 7.78
C THR A 71 1.33 -6.05 7.91
N GLN A 72 0.65 -7.01 7.30
CA GLN A 72 1.07 -8.42 7.31
C GLN A 72 2.35 -8.65 6.49
N LEU A 73 2.53 -7.95 5.35
CA LEU A 73 3.78 -7.96 4.60
C LEU A 73 4.97 -7.50 5.45
N LEU A 74 4.82 -6.40 6.19
CA LEU A 74 5.85 -5.89 7.08
C LEU A 74 6.16 -6.84 8.24
N ILE A 75 5.15 -7.49 8.83
CA ILE A 75 5.32 -8.51 9.87
C ILE A 75 6.08 -9.73 9.31
N ALA A 76 5.73 -10.21 8.13
CA ALA A 76 6.38 -11.34 7.48
C ALA A 76 7.85 -11.04 7.14
N LEU A 77 8.14 -9.81 6.67
CA LEU A 77 9.52 -9.36 6.42
C LEU A 77 10.34 -9.28 7.71
N ASN A 78 9.81 -8.64 8.75
CA ASN A 78 10.50 -8.51 10.04
C ASN A 78 10.78 -9.85 10.71
N SER A 79 9.87 -10.82 10.57
CA SER A 79 10.04 -12.19 11.09
C SER A 79 10.96 -13.08 10.23
N GLY A 80 11.39 -12.62 9.04
CA GLY A 80 12.26 -13.36 8.13
C GLY A 80 11.56 -14.51 7.38
N VAL A 81 10.23 -14.49 7.31
CA VAL A 81 9.44 -15.46 6.52
C VAL A 81 9.56 -15.17 5.02
N ILE A 82 9.75 -13.89 4.65
CA ILE A 82 10.01 -13.41 3.30
C ILE A 82 11.34 -12.63 3.29
N ASP A 83 11.98 -12.55 2.12
CA ASP A 83 13.19 -11.75 1.91
C ASP A 83 12.88 -10.31 1.54
N GLY A 84 11.74 -10.08 0.88
CA GLY A 84 11.25 -8.76 0.50
C GLY A 84 9.79 -8.77 0.08
N TYR A 85 9.24 -7.59 -0.13
CA TYR A 85 7.91 -7.44 -0.71
C TYR A 85 7.85 -6.24 -1.67
N VAL A 86 6.96 -6.33 -2.66
CA VAL A 86 6.74 -5.28 -3.66
C VAL A 86 5.85 -4.18 -3.07
N ALA A 87 6.21 -2.93 -3.31
CA ALA A 87 5.42 -1.75 -2.96
C ALA A 87 5.76 -0.59 -3.90
N GLU A 88 4.98 0.48 -3.86
CA GLU A 88 5.34 1.76 -4.47
C GLU A 88 6.49 2.43 -3.71
N GLU A 89 7.30 3.21 -4.41
CA GLU A 89 8.48 3.88 -3.85
C GLU A 89 8.14 4.80 -2.66
N PRO A 90 7.05 5.59 -2.61
CA PRO A 90 6.67 6.36 -1.43
C PRO A 90 6.42 5.50 -0.19
N THR A 91 5.87 4.29 -0.36
CA THR A 91 5.68 3.32 0.72
C THR A 91 7.03 2.86 1.29
N ALA A 92 8.03 2.66 0.43
CA ALA A 92 9.37 2.33 0.89
C ALA A 92 9.95 3.47 1.76
N TYR A 93 9.79 4.73 1.37
CA TYR A 93 10.23 5.88 2.18
C TYR A 93 9.55 5.92 3.55
N ALA A 94 8.22 5.75 3.58
CA ALA A 94 7.46 5.76 4.82
C ALA A 94 7.84 4.61 5.77
N VAL A 95 7.99 3.40 5.24
CA VAL A 95 8.34 2.20 6.02
C VAL A 95 9.77 2.30 6.58
N ILE A 96 10.74 2.75 5.77
CA ILE A 96 12.14 2.87 6.18
C ILE A 96 12.32 3.97 7.23
N ALA A 97 11.57 5.07 7.14
CA ALA A 97 11.60 6.13 8.14
C ALA A 97 11.22 5.62 9.55
N GLN A 98 10.33 4.63 9.64
CA GLN A 98 9.90 4.00 10.89
C GLN A 98 10.76 2.78 11.27
N ASN A 99 11.41 2.15 10.30
CA ASN A 99 12.15 0.89 10.45
C ASN A 99 13.57 1.01 9.86
N PRO A 100 14.55 1.59 10.58
CA PRO A 100 15.90 1.86 10.05
C PRO A 100 16.70 0.60 9.66
N ASN A 101 16.25 -0.58 10.10
CA ASN A 101 16.80 -1.89 9.73
C ASN A 101 16.31 -2.39 8.37
N LEU A 102 15.37 -1.67 7.73
CA LEU A 102 14.90 -1.98 6.39
C LEU A 102 15.61 -1.11 5.35
N ALA A 103 15.56 -1.55 4.11
CA ALA A 103 15.98 -0.83 2.92
C ALA A 103 15.05 -1.19 1.76
N TYR A 104 15.23 -0.55 0.63
CA TYR A 104 14.56 -0.93 -0.60
C TYR A 104 15.56 -1.02 -1.75
N ILE A 105 15.21 -1.80 -2.77
CA ILE A 105 15.94 -1.88 -4.02
C ILE A 105 15.32 -0.84 -4.96
N PRO A 106 16.09 0.16 -5.43
CA PRO A 106 15.56 1.24 -6.28
C PRO A 106 15.40 0.72 -7.72
N LEU A 107 14.29 0.02 -7.95
CA LEU A 107 13.90 -0.43 -9.27
C LEU A 107 13.20 0.71 -10.01
N GLN A 108 13.52 0.88 -11.28
CA GLN A 108 12.84 1.82 -12.17
C GLN A 108 12.00 1.05 -13.17
N ASN A 109 10.71 1.32 -13.23
CA ASN A 109 9.80 0.70 -14.19
C ASN A 109 10.34 0.84 -15.62
N ASN A 110 10.22 -0.23 -16.40
CA ASN A 110 10.65 -0.31 -17.79
C ASN A 110 12.17 -0.14 -18.03
N VAL A 111 13.01 -0.14 -16.98
CA VAL A 111 14.48 -0.04 -17.08
C VAL A 111 15.16 -1.26 -16.46
N ASN A 112 15.17 -1.36 -15.12
CA ASN A 112 15.74 -2.48 -14.37
C ASN A 112 14.70 -3.13 -13.43
N GLY A 113 13.50 -2.57 -13.37
CA GLY A 113 12.36 -3.01 -12.59
C GLY A 113 11.28 -3.66 -13.45
N PHE A 114 10.05 -3.56 -12.94
CA PHE A 114 8.89 -4.14 -13.59
C PHE A 114 8.54 -3.41 -14.89
N THR A 115 8.12 -4.17 -15.90
CA THR A 115 7.47 -3.61 -17.09
C THR A 115 6.04 -3.25 -16.69
N ALA A 116 5.70 -1.99 -16.79
CA ALA A 116 4.40 -1.45 -16.37
C ALA A 116 4.02 -0.26 -17.28
N SER A 117 2.75 -0.13 -17.59
CA SER A 117 2.20 1.09 -18.19
C SER A 117 1.97 2.16 -17.12
N ASP A 118 1.72 3.39 -17.54
CA ASP A 118 1.33 4.47 -16.63
C ASP A 118 0.00 4.18 -15.92
N ALA A 119 -0.89 3.39 -16.55
CA ALA A 119 -2.14 2.93 -15.93
C ALA A 119 -1.90 1.86 -14.85
N ASP A 120 -0.92 0.99 -15.02
CA ASP A 120 -0.62 -0.08 -14.06
C ASP A 120 -0.01 0.46 -12.75
N THR A 121 0.72 1.57 -12.82
CA THR A 121 1.41 2.20 -11.69
C THR A 121 0.88 3.59 -11.35
N GLY A 122 -0.06 4.11 -12.13
CA GLY A 122 -0.84 5.28 -11.82
C GLY A 122 -1.86 4.96 -10.71
N ILE A 123 -2.21 5.97 -9.95
CA ILE A 123 -3.20 5.86 -8.86
C ILE A 123 -4.33 6.81 -9.14
N ALA A 124 -5.57 6.30 -9.17
CA ALA A 124 -6.76 7.05 -9.58
C ALA A 124 -7.93 6.83 -8.61
N VAL A 125 -8.92 7.69 -8.68
CA VAL A 125 -10.19 7.52 -7.94
C VAL A 125 -11.11 6.63 -8.77
N ALA A 126 -11.68 5.61 -8.14
CA ALA A 126 -12.66 4.74 -8.79
C ALA A 126 -14.09 5.08 -8.34
N PHE A 127 -15.01 5.04 -9.28
CA PHE A 127 -16.44 5.22 -9.09
C PHE A 127 -17.23 4.10 -9.77
N GLN A 128 -18.51 3.97 -9.43
CA GLN A 128 -19.40 3.05 -10.14
C GLN A 128 -19.45 3.38 -11.65
N ASN A 129 -19.53 2.37 -12.49
CA ASN A 129 -19.63 2.55 -13.95
C ASN A 129 -20.76 3.52 -14.33
N GLY A 130 -20.44 4.49 -15.19
CA GLY A 130 -21.35 5.55 -15.62
C GLY A 130 -21.55 6.65 -14.58
N SER A 131 -20.73 6.74 -13.56
CA SER A 131 -20.84 7.78 -12.52
C SER A 131 -20.64 9.18 -13.11
N PRO A 132 -21.54 10.13 -12.85
CA PRO A 132 -21.37 11.52 -13.27
C PRO A 132 -20.24 12.24 -12.50
N LEU A 133 -19.70 11.65 -11.43
CA LEU A 133 -18.63 12.24 -10.63
C LEU A 133 -17.28 12.20 -11.33
N VAL A 134 -17.02 11.25 -12.23
CA VAL A 134 -15.72 11.11 -12.90
C VAL A 134 -15.27 12.40 -13.59
N PRO A 135 -16.05 13.02 -14.51
CA PRO A 135 -15.65 14.27 -15.16
C PRO A 135 -15.47 15.44 -14.18
N ASP A 136 -16.34 15.55 -13.16
CA ASP A 136 -16.25 16.64 -12.18
C ASP A 136 -14.99 16.50 -11.33
N VAL A 137 -14.66 15.28 -10.89
CA VAL A 137 -13.45 14.99 -10.11
C VAL A 137 -12.20 15.17 -10.98
N ASN A 138 -12.21 14.84 -12.27
CA ASN A 138 -11.10 15.13 -13.18
C ASN A 138 -10.82 16.64 -13.27
N ILE A 139 -11.86 17.46 -13.35
CA ILE A 139 -11.70 18.92 -13.31
C ILE A 139 -11.04 19.36 -12.00
N VAL A 140 -11.44 18.80 -10.86
CA VAL A 140 -10.84 19.09 -9.55
C VAL A 140 -9.38 18.67 -9.50
N LEU A 141 -9.07 17.44 -9.90
CA LEU A 141 -7.71 16.90 -9.89
C LEU A 141 -6.75 17.66 -10.82
N SER A 142 -7.24 18.18 -11.95
CA SER A 142 -6.44 18.98 -12.89
C SER A 142 -5.93 20.31 -12.32
N ARG A 143 -6.51 20.78 -11.22
CA ARG A 143 -6.08 22.00 -10.52
C ARG A 143 -4.88 21.78 -9.60
N ILE A 144 -4.55 20.52 -9.30
CA ILE A 144 -3.41 20.15 -8.45
C ILE A 144 -2.19 19.97 -9.35
N ASP A 145 -1.25 20.89 -9.32
CA ASP A 145 -0.03 20.79 -10.11
C ASP A 145 0.94 19.74 -9.57
N ALA A 146 1.92 19.36 -10.38
CA ALA A 146 2.89 18.31 -10.03
C ALA A 146 3.73 18.66 -8.78
N ALA A 147 4.08 19.95 -8.61
CA ALA A 147 4.87 20.39 -7.46
C ALA A 147 4.07 20.26 -6.15
N THR A 148 2.78 20.60 -6.18
CA THR A 148 1.87 20.43 -5.03
C THR A 148 1.68 18.95 -4.71
N ARG A 149 1.52 18.09 -5.71
CA ARG A 149 1.41 16.63 -5.52
C ARG A 149 2.66 16.05 -4.85
N GLU A 150 3.84 16.42 -5.33
CA GLU A 150 5.12 15.98 -4.75
C GLU A 150 5.32 16.53 -3.33
N ALA A 151 5.07 17.81 -3.09
CA ALA A 151 5.16 18.41 -1.76
C ALA A 151 4.22 17.74 -0.75
N LEU A 152 2.98 17.43 -1.16
CA LEU A 152 2.04 16.68 -0.34
C LEU A 152 2.55 15.28 -0.03
N MET A 153 3.09 14.55 -1.02
CA MET A 153 3.62 13.22 -0.79
C MET A 153 4.77 13.24 0.23
N GLN A 154 5.70 14.19 0.10
CA GLN A 154 6.78 14.37 1.08
C GLN A 154 6.26 14.69 2.49
N GLN A 155 5.19 15.48 2.60
CA GLN A 155 4.57 15.76 3.90
C GLN A 155 3.95 14.49 4.51
N VAL A 156 3.16 13.74 3.74
CA VAL A 156 2.49 12.54 4.27
C VAL A 156 3.47 11.41 4.61
N VAL A 157 4.61 11.30 3.91
CA VAL A 157 5.71 10.42 4.31
C VAL A 157 6.25 10.79 5.70
N ARG A 158 6.46 12.10 5.97
CA ARG A 158 6.87 12.54 7.31
C ARG A 158 5.78 12.32 8.38
N MET A 159 4.50 12.55 8.04
CA MET A 159 3.37 12.31 8.93
C MET A 159 3.28 10.83 9.33
N SER A 160 3.47 9.92 8.37
CA SER A 160 3.34 8.49 8.62
C SER A 160 4.37 7.96 9.63
N ALA A 161 5.51 8.63 9.81
CA ALA A 161 6.52 8.26 10.79
C ALA A 161 6.08 8.50 12.25
N ASN A 162 5.19 9.48 12.49
CA ASN A 162 4.62 9.79 13.79
C ASN A 162 3.17 10.28 13.61
N PRO A 163 2.24 9.41 13.28
CA PRO A 163 0.92 9.80 12.77
C PRO A 163 0.08 10.63 13.75
N ASP A 164 0.23 10.41 15.05
CA ASP A 164 -0.53 11.10 16.10
C ASP A 164 0.11 12.44 16.53
N VAL A 165 1.25 12.82 15.92
CA VAL A 165 1.97 14.06 16.24
C VAL A 165 1.75 15.11 15.15
N ALA A 166 1.20 16.27 15.53
CA ALA A 166 1.01 17.37 14.60
C ALA A 166 2.37 17.94 14.14
N LEU A 167 2.56 18.05 12.82
CA LEU A 167 3.79 18.62 12.24
C LEU A 167 3.92 20.13 12.49
N GLY A 168 2.81 20.83 12.77
CA GLY A 168 2.81 22.29 12.97
C GLY A 168 3.02 23.10 11.70
N GLU A 169 2.98 22.48 10.53
CA GLU A 169 3.06 23.11 9.21
C GLU A 169 1.72 23.02 8.47
N ASN A 170 1.48 23.94 7.53
CA ASN A 170 0.32 23.86 6.65
C ASN A 170 0.52 22.75 5.63
N LEU A 171 -0.57 22.05 5.30
CA LEU A 171 -0.56 21.06 4.22
C LEU A 171 -0.31 21.75 2.87
N ALA A 172 0.48 21.08 2.01
CA ALA A 172 0.77 21.58 0.66
C ALA A 172 -0.50 21.65 -0.20
N LEU A 173 -1.44 20.73 0.03
CA LEU A 173 -2.75 20.75 -0.63
C LEU A 173 -3.80 21.31 0.32
N THR A 174 -4.35 22.44 -0.02
CA THR A 174 -5.46 23.10 0.69
C THR A 174 -6.52 23.51 -0.32
N SER A 175 -7.79 23.48 0.08
CA SER A 175 -8.91 23.99 -0.71
C SER A 175 -9.49 25.24 -0.06
N ASN A 176 -9.94 26.19 -0.89
CA ASN A 176 -10.78 27.30 -0.47
C ASN A 176 -12.28 26.97 -0.62
N GLY A 177 -12.60 25.76 -1.10
CA GLY A 177 -13.97 25.28 -1.21
C GLY A 177 -14.65 25.18 0.16
N THR A 178 -15.93 25.45 0.20
CA THR A 178 -16.76 25.34 1.41
C THR A 178 -17.92 24.40 1.14
N VAL A 179 -18.26 23.60 2.14
CA VAL A 179 -19.45 22.75 2.05
C VAL A 179 -20.69 23.61 1.89
N THR A 180 -21.38 23.45 0.77
CA THR A 180 -22.58 24.23 0.41
C THR A 180 -23.81 23.33 0.28
N SER A 181 -23.63 22.01 0.40
CA SER A 181 -24.65 20.99 0.21
C SER A 181 -24.77 20.07 1.44
N ASN A 182 -25.91 19.48 1.64
CA ASN A 182 -26.13 18.41 2.62
C ASN A 182 -25.76 17.01 2.06
N ILE A 183 -25.24 16.97 0.83
CA ILE A 183 -24.77 15.72 0.21
C ILE A 183 -23.48 15.28 0.88
N THR A 184 -23.31 13.99 1.07
CA THR A 184 -22.10 13.37 1.62
C THR A 184 -21.46 12.47 0.57
N LEU A 185 -20.19 12.68 0.30
CA LEU A 185 -19.35 11.81 -0.52
C LEU A 185 -18.76 10.72 0.39
N LYS A 186 -19.15 9.47 0.15
CA LYS A 186 -18.70 8.30 0.90
C LYS A 186 -17.55 7.63 0.18
N ILE A 187 -16.36 7.73 0.75
CA ILE A 187 -15.13 7.16 0.18
C ILE A 187 -14.69 5.95 0.98
N ALA A 188 -14.47 4.84 0.29
CA ALA A 188 -13.87 3.62 0.83
C ALA A 188 -12.35 3.61 0.59
N MET A 189 -11.58 3.19 1.60
CA MET A 189 -10.14 2.97 1.55
C MET A 189 -9.73 1.89 2.56
N GLU A 190 -8.53 1.30 2.38
CA GLU A 190 -8.06 0.22 3.24
C GLU A 190 -7.64 0.71 4.63
N CYS A 191 -7.13 1.93 4.74
CA CYS A 191 -6.62 2.54 5.97
C CYS A 191 -5.45 1.77 6.63
N SER A 192 -4.69 1.01 5.85
CA SER A 192 -3.51 0.24 6.29
C SER A 192 -2.31 0.35 5.34
N TYR A 193 -2.36 1.26 4.37
CA TYR A 193 -1.37 1.45 3.32
C TYR A 193 -0.68 2.82 3.37
N ALA A 194 0.24 3.03 4.33
CA ALA A 194 1.03 4.27 4.40
C ALA A 194 2.05 4.36 3.23
N PRO A 195 2.29 5.56 2.67
CA PRO A 195 1.78 6.88 3.04
C PRO A 195 0.46 7.26 2.34
N PHE A 196 -0.14 6.36 1.56
CA PHE A 196 -1.36 6.66 0.83
C PHE A 196 -2.56 6.80 1.77
N ASN A 197 -2.83 5.79 2.60
CA ASN A 197 -3.88 5.83 3.60
C ASN A 197 -3.55 4.94 4.80
N TRP A 198 -3.70 5.45 6.01
CA TRP A 198 -3.49 4.72 7.26
C TRP A 198 -4.46 5.15 8.35
N SER A 199 -4.58 4.34 9.40
CA SER A 199 -5.34 4.66 10.62
C SER A 199 -4.44 5.26 11.69
N GLN A 200 -4.93 6.28 12.43
CA GLN A 200 -4.27 6.89 13.58
C GLN A 200 -5.28 7.16 14.71
N THR A 201 -4.79 7.48 15.92
CA THR A 201 -5.64 7.61 17.11
C THR A 201 -6.17 9.02 17.32
N THR A 202 -5.59 10.03 16.65
CA THR A 202 -5.97 11.44 16.79
C THR A 202 -6.36 12.05 15.45
N ASP A 203 -6.94 13.24 15.46
CA ASP A 203 -7.24 14.05 14.28
C ASP A 203 -6.03 14.89 13.80
N ALA A 204 -4.83 14.64 14.32
CA ALA A 204 -3.62 15.37 13.95
C ALA A 204 -3.38 15.38 12.43
N ASN A 205 -2.76 16.47 11.94
CA ASN A 205 -2.41 16.66 10.53
C ASN A 205 -3.61 16.56 9.57
N GLY A 206 -4.80 16.92 10.05
CA GLY A 206 -6.01 16.93 9.24
C GLY A 206 -6.59 15.57 8.92
N ALA A 207 -6.34 14.57 9.76
CA ALA A 207 -6.98 13.26 9.67
C ALA A 207 -8.51 13.36 9.79
N VAL A 208 -9.22 12.45 9.16
CA VAL A 208 -10.68 12.39 9.10
C VAL A 208 -11.17 11.20 9.92
N LYS A 209 -12.21 11.41 10.76
CA LYS A 209 -12.82 10.32 11.53
C LYS A 209 -13.32 9.22 10.59
N ILE A 210 -12.94 7.97 10.84
CA ILE A 210 -13.45 6.81 10.11
C ILE A 210 -14.91 6.59 10.52
N ALA A 211 -15.82 6.58 9.54
CA ALA A 211 -17.27 6.54 9.79
C ALA A 211 -17.73 5.22 10.41
N ASN A 212 -17.07 4.11 10.10
CA ASN A 212 -17.37 2.77 10.61
C ASN A 212 -16.37 2.28 11.67
N GLY A 213 -15.62 3.21 12.33
CA GLY A 213 -14.62 2.84 13.33
C GLY A 213 -14.32 3.94 14.33
N ASP A 214 -13.42 3.66 15.28
CA ASP A 214 -13.03 4.58 16.34
C ASP A 214 -11.77 5.39 16.04
N LEU A 215 -11.05 5.05 14.98
CA LEU A 215 -9.81 5.69 14.55
C LEU A 215 -10.06 6.82 13.54
N TYR A 216 -9.00 7.48 13.15
CA TYR A 216 -8.98 8.53 12.12
C TYR A 216 -8.15 8.03 10.94
N ALA A 217 -8.60 8.29 9.73
CA ALA A 217 -7.86 8.04 8.50
C ALA A 217 -7.00 9.26 8.14
N ASN A 218 -5.75 9.03 7.73
CA ASN A 218 -4.89 10.06 7.18
C ASN A 218 -4.03 9.47 6.02
N GLY A 219 -3.32 10.33 5.31
CA GLY A 219 -2.48 9.97 4.18
C GLY A 219 -2.78 10.75 2.93
N TYR A 220 -2.02 10.46 1.89
CA TYR A 220 -2.15 11.14 0.59
C TYR A 220 -3.59 11.07 0.06
N ASP A 221 -4.16 9.88 0.05
CA ASP A 221 -5.53 9.61 -0.42
C ASP A 221 -6.57 10.38 0.38
N VAL A 222 -6.38 10.47 1.71
CA VAL A 222 -7.28 11.23 2.59
C VAL A 222 -7.22 12.72 2.27
N GLN A 223 -6.05 13.28 2.02
CA GLN A 223 -5.92 14.70 1.67
C GLN A 223 -6.50 14.98 0.27
N ILE A 224 -6.34 14.07 -0.69
CA ILE A 224 -7.01 14.13 -2.00
C ILE A 224 -8.54 14.06 -1.83
N ALA A 225 -9.06 13.12 -1.02
CA ALA A 225 -10.50 13.00 -0.75
C ALA A 225 -11.08 14.29 -0.14
N LYS A 226 -10.38 14.89 0.83
CA LYS A 226 -10.76 16.19 1.43
C LYS A 226 -10.80 17.31 0.41
N TYR A 227 -9.79 17.39 -0.44
CA TYR A 227 -9.71 18.40 -1.49
C TYR A 227 -10.88 18.24 -2.46
N ILE A 228 -11.14 17.02 -2.95
CA ILE A 228 -12.25 16.72 -3.84
C ILE A 228 -13.59 17.12 -3.20
N ALA A 229 -13.86 16.70 -1.98
CA ALA A 229 -15.13 16.99 -1.30
C ALA A 229 -15.33 18.50 -1.10
N ALA A 230 -14.29 19.23 -0.71
CA ALA A 230 -14.34 20.68 -0.53
C ALA A 230 -14.58 21.42 -1.85
N GLU A 231 -13.90 21.04 -2.94
CA GLU A 231 -14.09 21.67 -4.26
C GLU A 231 -15.45 21.34 -4.88
N LEU A 232 -16.04 20.17 -4.56
CA LEU A 232 -17.41 19.81 -4.94
C LEU A 232 -18.46 20.43 -4.01
N GLY A 233 -18.06 20.99 -2.87
CA GLY A 233 -18.98 21.61 -1.90
C GLY A 233 -19.83 20.60 -1.13
N VAL A 234 -19.35 19.38 -0.92
CA VAL A 234 -20.05 18.28 -0.25
C VAL A 234 -19.34 17.86 1.05
N ASN A 235 -20.07 17.16 1.95
CA ASN A 235 -19.46 16.55 3.11
C ASN A 235 -18.64 15.32 2.69
N LEU A 236 -17.66 14.91 3.52
CA LEU A 236 -16.85 13.72 3.32
C LEU A 236 -17.06 12.75 4.48
N GLU A 237 -17.30 11.49 4.15
CA GLU A 237 -17.18 10.35 5.05
C GLU A 237 -16.17 9.36 4.50
N ILE A 238 -15.27 8.85 5.36
CA ILE A 238 -14.28 7.82 5.02
C ILE A 238 -14.65 6.53 5.74
N TYR A 239 -14.66 5.44 4.99
CA TYR A 239 -14.93 4.09 5.47
C TYR A 239 -13.67 3.23 5.33
N ALA A 240 -13.25 2.58 6.43
CA ALA A 240 -12.20 1.56 6.37
C ALA A 240 -12.83 0.24 5.89
N VAL A 241 -12.28 -0.30 4.79
CA VAL A 241 -12.83 -1.47 4.08
C VAL A 241 -11.66 -2.35 3.63
N ASP A 242 -11.79 -3.67 3.78
CA ASP A 242 -10.80 -4.61 3.29
C ASP A 242 -10.59 -4.45 1.77
N TRP A 243 -9.34 -4.53 1.32
CA TRP A 243 -8.95 -4.32 -0.07
C TRP A 243 -9.83 -5.06 -1.08
N GLU A 244 -10.04 -6.36 -0.87
CA GLU A 244 -10.83 -7.22 -1.77
C GLU A 244 -12.32 -6.84 -1.85
N SER A 245 -12.81 -6.05 -0.88
CA SER A 245 -14.21 -5.63 -0.79
C SER A 245 -14.48 -4.23 -1.37
N LEU A 246 -13.43 -3.47 -1.74
CA LEU A 246 -13.56 -2.08 -2.19
C LEU A 246 -14.42 -1.97 -3.46
N ILE A 247 -14.07 -2.69 -4.52
CA ILE A 247 -14.77 -2.62 -5.83
C ILE A 247 -16.22 -3.10 -5.67
N SER A 248 -16.43 -4.23 -5.01
CA SER A 248 -17.80 -4.75 -4.81
C SER A 248 -18.68 -3.79 -3.98
N GLY A 249 -18.09 -3.09 -3.01
CA GLY A 249 -18.79 -2.08 -2.22
C GLY A 249 -19.26 -0.88 -3.03
N VAL A 250 -18.46 -0.40 -3.99
CA VAL A 250 -18.82 0.68 -4.91
C VAL A 250 -19.85 0.19 -5.95
N GLN A 251 -19.66 -1.00 -6.51
CA GLN A 251 -20.65 -1.59 -7.44
C GLN A 251 -22.03 -1.75 -6.79
N ALA A 252 -22.07 -2.10 -5.51
CA ALA A 252 -23.31 -2.22 -4.74
C ALA A 252 -23.93 -0.86 -4.33
N GLY A 253 -23.23 0.26 -4.58
CA GLY A 253 -23.68 1.59 -4.15
C GLY A 253 -23.61 1.83 -2.64
N THR A 254 -22.83 1.01 -1.90
CA THR A 254 -22.57 1.22 -0.46
C THR A 254 -21.70 2.43 -0.24
N TYR A 255 -20.73 2.63 -1.12
CA TYR A 255 -19.82 3.77 -1.18
C TYR A 255 -19.93 4.43 -2.55
N ASP A 256 -19.70 5.74 -2.59
CA ASP A 256 -19.72 6.50 -3.85
C ASP A 256 -18.45 6.27 -4.65
N GLY A 257 -17.29 6.13 -3.98
CA GLY A 257 -16.01 5.93 -4.66
C GLY A 257 -14.94 5.27 -3.79
N ILE A 258 -13.83 4.93 -4.44
CA ILE A 258 -12.62 4.38 -3.83
C ILE A 258 -11.47 5.37 -4.04
N ILE A 259 -10.76 5.72 -2.95
CA ILE A 259 -9.47 6.42 -3.00
C ILE A 259 -8.54 5.65 -2.06
N ALA A 260 -7.74 4.72 -2.61
CA ALA A 260 -7.06 3.71 -1.82
C ALA A 260 -5.69 3.28 -2.40
N GLY A 261 -4.96 4.18 -3.05
CA GLY A 261 -3.74 3.80 -3.75
C GLY A 261 -4.00 2.85 -4.92
N MET A 262 -5.20 2.91 -5.52
CA MET A 262 -5.66 1.93 -6.50
C MET A 262 -5.29 2.33 -7.92
N SER A 263 -4.63 1.41 -8.65
CA SER A 263 -4.30 1.59 -10.07
C SER A 263 -5.48 1.22 -10.97
N PRO A 264 -5.72 1.98 -12.06
CA PRO A 264 -6.75 1.71 -13.05
C PRO A 264 -6.31 0.62 -14.05
N THR A 265 -6.08 -0.61 -13.54
CA THR A 265 -5.75 -1.74 -14.43
C THR A 265 -6.93 -2.09 -15.34
N ALA A 266 -6.66 -2.66 -16.51
CA ALA A 266 -7.70 -3.04 -17.46
C ALA A 266 -8.77 -3.98 -16.86
N GLU A 267 -8.37 -4.84 -15.91
CA GLU A 267 -9.31 -5.71 -15.18
C GLU A 267 -10.28 -4.92 -14.31
N ARG A 268 -9.79 -3.87 -13.64
CA ARG A 268 -10.61 -3.01 -12.78
C ARG A 268 -11.47 -2.03 -13.56
N GLU A 269 -10.94 -1.50 -14.69
CA GLU A 269 -11.71 -0.65 -15.60
C GLU A 269 -12.92 -1.37 -16.22
N ALA A 270 -12.88 -2.70 -16.31
CA ALA A 270 -14.06 -3.49 -16.71
C ALA A 270 -15.16 -3.53 -15.62
N GLN A 271 -14.86 -3.11 -14.39
CA GLN A 271 -15.73 -3.23 -13.22
C GLN A 271 -16.21 -1.90 -12.67
N VAL A 272 -15.37 -0.84 -12.78
CA VAL A 272 -15.61 0.51 -12.25
C VAL A 272 -14.97 1.54 -13.20
N ASP A 273 -15.45 2.77 -13.18
CA ASP A 273 -14.84 3.88 -13.93
C ASP A 273 -13.80 4.58 -13.08
N PHE A 274 -12.69 4.96 -13.70
CA PHE A 274 -11.61 5.68 -13.04
C PHE A 274 -11.50 7.14 -13.52
N THR A 275 -11.00 7.99 -12.65
CA THR A 275 -10.54 9.34 -12.99
C THR A 275 -9.17 9.30 -13.67
N ASP A 276 -8.67 10.46 -14.09
CA ASP A 276 -7.24 10.65 -14.35
C ASP A 276 -6.43 10.33 -13.09
N CYS A 277 -5.20 9.84 -13.29
CA CYS A 277 -4.30 9.50 -12.18
C CYS A 277 -3.90 10.74 -11.39
N TYR A 278 -4.02 10.66 -10.06
CA TYR A 278 -3.56 11.72 -9.16
C TYR A 278 -2.14 11.48 -8.64
N TYR A 279 -1.57 10.29 -8.85
CA TYR A 279 -0.17 9.97 -8.53
C TYR A 279 0.37 8.88 -9.46
N ASN A 280 1.69 8.86 -9.69
CA ASN A 280 2.41 7.80 -10.40
C ASN A 280 3.70 7.49 -9.65
N SER A 281 4.09 6.21 -9.59
CA SER A 281 5.28 5.76 -8.88
C SER A 281 5.97 4.60 -9.57
N ASN A 282 7.22 4.33 -9.17
CA ASN A 282 7.90 3.08 -9.48
C ASN A 282 7.49 2.00 -8.48
N LEU A 283 7.51 0.74 -8.92
CA LEU A 283 7.46 -0.41 -8.03
C LEU A 283 8.87 -0.77 -7.58
N VAL A 284 9.03 -0.93 -6.27
CA VAL A 284 10.29 -1.26 -5.62
C VAL A 284 10.14 -2.50 -4.74
N ILE A 285 11.25 -3.05 -4.25
CA ILE A 285 11.23 -4.17 -3.31
C ILE A 285 11.81 -3.71 -1.98
N ILE A 286 11.00 -3.74 -0.93
CA ILE A 286 11.41 -3.45 0.44
C ILE A 286 11.97 -4.73 1.05
N TYR A 287 13.14 -4.64 1.71
CA TYR A 287 13.82 -5.77 2.30
C TYR A 287 14.48 -5.43 3.64
N LYS A 288 14.90 -6.46 4.39
CA LYS A 288 15.61 -6.31 5.67
C LYS A 288 17.12 -6.42 5.46
N LYS A 289 17.86 -5.38 5.89
CA LYS A 289 19.33 -5.34 5.84
C LYS A 289 19.99 -6.49 6.59
#